data_fd570f2fa5ac4a47fdb83b542b26707a
#
_entry.id   fd570f2fa5ac4a47fdb83b542b26707a
#
_cell.length_a   1.000
_cell.length_b   1.000
_cell.length_c   1.000
_cell.angle_alpha   90.00
_cell.angle_beta   90.00
_cell.angle_gamma   90.00
#
_symmetry.space_group_name_H-M   'P 1'
#
loop_
_entity.id
_entity.type
_entity.pdbx_description
1 polymer ?
#
loop_
_entity_poly.entity_id
_entity_poly.type
_entity_poly.pdbx_seq_one_letter_code
_entity_poly.pdbx_strand_id
1 'polypeptide(L)'
;LHSMIYISTGNEISKTVQPGESVKIPLYASFYTNRTDLGKILTLQIKLYGYDALGQKKTWMTTQRSVPYTPWMQKQLDSLDLQLPNEKGIAHLSLTLQDALGNDLHHNVMSFVVETPAPKVMTLPNGKSAQLLTVAPKDFSAAQWTKKQWNILDGLKVNGAGSGFFEYTFKMAEKPTGTEAATFIAELGAKQLLVKDIDKSTNVNVDYMLGGKVDPS
;
A
#
# COMPACT_ATOMS: atom_id res chain seq x y z
N LEU A 1 0.95 2.55 -20.62
CA LEU A 1 0.27 3.42 -21.57
C LEU A 1 0.25 4.82 -20.99
N HIS A 2 0.94 5.75 -21.65
CA HIS A 2 0.93 7.16 -21.25
C HIS A 2 -0.33 7.81 -21.80
N SER A 3 -1.26 8.18 -20.91
CA SER A 3 -2.42 8.98 -21.30
C SER A 3 -1.98 10.43 -21.53
N MET A 4 -2.48 11.04 -22.58
CA MET A 4 -2.29 12.48 -22.83
C MET A 4 -3.21 13.34 -21.95
N ILE A 5 -4.21 12.74 -21.34
CA ILE A 5 -5.17 13.35 -20.42
C ILE A 5 -5.01 12.62 -19.11
N TYR A 6 -4.65 13.34 -18.05
CA TYR A 6 -4.18 12.73 -16.81
C TYR A 6 -4.74 13.45 -15.58
N ILE A 7 -5.16 12.67 -14.59
CA ILE A 7 -5.49 13.11 -13.24
C ILE A 7 -4.64 12.34 -12.23
N SER A 8 -4.06 13.00 -11.23
CA SER A 8 -3.24 12.34 -10.22
C SER A 8 -3.41 12.91 -8.82
N THR A 9 -2.98 12.15 -7.84
CA THR A 9 -2.89 12.50 -6.42
C THR A 9 -1.47 12.92 -6.00
N GLY A 10 -0.60 13.21 -6.96
CA GLY A 10 0.81 13.48 -6.71
C GLY A 10 1.67 12.21 -6.73
N ASN A 11 2.67 12.15 -5.85
CA ASN A 11 3.66 11.07 -5.84
C ASN A 11 3.27 9.87 -4.98
N GLU A 12 2.30 10.03 -4.08
CA GLU A 12 1.86 8.97 -3.20
C GLU A 12 0.86 8.07 -3.90
N ILE A 13 1.13 6.78 -3.94
CA ILE A 13 0.25 5.74 -4.49
C ILE A 13 -0.43 4.93 -3.39
N SER A 14 0.11 4.97 -2.17
CA SER A 14 -0.44 4.31 -0.99
C SER A 14 -0.06 5.04 0.29
N LYS A 15 -0.92 4.91 1.31
CA LYS A 15 -0.70 5.49 2.64
C LYS A 15 -1.32 4.62 3.72
N THR A 16 -0.60 4.47 4.85
CA THR A 16 -1.15 3.87 6.06
C THR A 16 -1.81 4.96 6.91
N VAL A 17 -3.01 4.69 7.39
CA VAL A 17 -3.87 5.64 8.10
C VAL A 17 -4.61 4.97 9.24
N GLN A 18 -5.11 5.75 10.17
CA GLN A 18 -5.96 5.24 11.25
C GLN A 18 -7.44 5.18 10.84
N PRO A 19 -8.24 4.28 11.44
CA PRO A 19 -9.69 4.29 11.24
C PRO A 19 -10.28 5.67 11.55
N GLY A 20 -11.12 6.17 10.64
CA GLY A 20 -11.76 7.46 10.77
C GLY A 20 -10.86 8.68 10.56
N GLU A 21 -9.64 8.50 10.11
CA GLU A 21 -8.74 9.63 9.82
C GLU A 21 -9.26 10.47 8.65
N SER A 22 -9.16 11.79 8.78
CA SER A 22 -9.42 12.73 7.69
C SER A 22 -8.09 13.07 7.01
N VAL A 23 -8.02 12.87 5.70
CA VAL A 23 -6.83 13.16 4.91
C VAL A 23 -7.13 14.15 3.79
N LYS A 24 -6.16 15.01 3.50
CA LYS A 24 -6.24 15.95 2.39
C LYS A 24 -5.41 15.44 1.23
N ILE A 25 -6.07 15.12 0.11
CA ILE A 25 -5.44 14.55 -1.07
C ILE A 25 -5.28 15.65 -2.12
N PRO A 26 -4.05 15.98 -2.53
CA PRO A 26 -3.83 16.92 -3.61
C PRO A 26 -4.30 16.31 -4.93
N LEU A 27 -4.86 17.13 -5.81
CA LEU A 27 -5.28 16.72 -7.14
C LEU A 27 -4.55 17.56 -8.21
N TYR A 28 -4.08 16.90 -9.23
CA TYR A 28 -3.39 17.53 -10.37
C TYR A 28 -4.01 17.03 -11.67
N ALA A 29 -4.31 17.97 -12.57
CA ALA A 29 -4.75 17.69 -13.92
C ALA A 29 -3.67 18.09 -14.93
N SER A 30 -3.42 17.25 -15.92
CA SER A 30 -2.48 17.52 -17.00
C SER A 30 -3.08 17.08 -18.33
N PHE A 31 -3.13 17.97 -19.30
CA PHE A 31 -3.77 17.75 -20.59
C PHE A 31 -2.78 18.05 -21.72
N TYR A 32 -2.01 17.04 -22.13
CA TYR A 32 -1.02 17.13 -23.20
C TYR A 32 -1.65 16.74 -24.54
N THR A 33 -2.68 17.48 -24.95
CA THR A 33 -3.43 17.19 -26.17
C THR A 33 -4.01 18.47 -26.75
N ASN A 34 -4.27 18.46 -28.07
CA ASN A 34 -4.95 19.54 -28.80
C ASN A 34 -6.44 19.25 -29.06
N ARG A 35 -7.02 18.22 -28.41
CA ARG A 35 -8.42 17.87 -28.58
C ARG A 35 -9.32 19.04 -28.17
N THR A 36 -10.22 19.44 -29.06
CA THR A 36 -11.22 20.49 -28.83
C THR A 36 -12.63 19.94 -28.68
N ASP A 37 -12.80 18.65 -28.97
CA ASP A 37 -14.07 17.92 -28.92
C ASP A 37 -14.53 17.57 -27.51
N LEU A 38 -13.67 17.73 -26.49
CA LEU A 38 -13.96 17.39 -25.09
C LEU A 38 -14.81 18.43 -24.34
N GLY A 39 -15.10 19.57 -25.00
CA GLY A 39 -15.75 20.69 -24.33
C GLY A 39 -14.82 21.48 -23.40
N LYS A 40 -15.39 22.30 -22.52
CA LYS A 40 -14.63 23.13 -21.55
C LYS A 40 -14.56 22.54 -20.16
N ILE A 41 -15.34 21.54 -19.87
CA ILE A 41 -15.48 20.93 -18.54
C ILE A 41 -15.54 19.41 -18.70
N LEU A 42 -14.69 18.74 -17.93
CA LEU A 42 -14.71 17.29 -17.76
C LEU A 42 -15.33 16.94 -16.39
N THR A 43 -15.76 15.71 -16.25
CA THR A 43 -16.30 15.19 -14.98
C THR A 43 -15.29 14.26 -14.34
N LEU A 44 -14.90 14.55 -13.10
CA LEU A 44 -14.10 13.65 -12.28
C LEU A 44 -15.01 12.84 -11.36
N GLN A 45 -15.18 11.56 -11.65
CA GLN A 45 -15.83 10.60 -10.76
C GLN A 45 -14.84 10.20 -9.66
N ILE A 46 -15.27 10.28 -8.42
CA ILE A 46 -14.46 10.00 -7.24
C ILE A 46 -15.18 8.92 -6.44
N LYS A 47 -14.53 7.80 -6.21
CA LYS A 47 -15.10 6.68 -5.46
C LYS A 47 -14.10 6.17 -4.42
N LEU A 48 -14.54 6.06 -3.17
CA LEU A 48 -13.82 5.36 -2.11
C LEU A 48 -14.49 4.01 -1.88
N TYR A 49 -13.79 2.94 -2.18
CA TYR A 49 -14.28 1.56 -2.04
C TYR A 49 -13.16 0.65 -1.55
N GLY A 50 -13.47 -0.56 -1.16
CA GLY A 50 -12.44 -1.50 -0.76
C GLY A 50 -12.99 -2.70 0.00
N TYR A 51 -12.23 -3.16 0.99
CA TYR A 51 -12.54 -4.36 1.74
C TYR A 51 -12.29 -4.11 3.23
N ASP A 52 -13.21 -4.56 4.07
CA ASP A 52 -13.02 -4.58 5.52
C ASP A 52 -12.05 -5.69 5.96
N ALA A 53 -11.80 -5.79 7.26
CA ALA A 53 -10.89 -6.80 7.83
C ALA A 53 -11.36 -8.26 7.60
N LEU A 54 -12.62 -8.48 7.25
CA LEU A 54 -13.19 -9.79 6.91
C LEU A 54 -13.19 -10.06 5.40
N GLY A 55 -12.66 -9.14 4.59
CA GLY A 55 -12.62 -9.24 3.15
C GLY A 55 -13.95 -8.92 2.46
N GLN A 56 -14.91 -8.31 3.17
CA GLN A 56 -16.18 -7.90 2.59
C GLN A 56 -16.01 -6.60 1.80
N LYS A 57 -16.46 -6.60 0.55
CA LYS A 57 -16.39 -5.41 -0.31
C LYS A 57 -17.37 -4.34 0.17
N LYS A 58 -16.87 -3.11 0.29
CA LYS A 58 -17.63 -1.92 0.69
C LYS A 58 -17.38 -0.74 -0.24
N THR A 59 -18.35 0.16 -0.29
CA THR A 59 -18.22 1.47 -0.91
C THR A 59 -18.60 2.51 0.14
N TRP A 60 -17.66 3.37 0.50
CA TRP A 60 -17.86 4.37 1.56
C TRP A 60 -18.24 5.74 1.01
N MET A 61 -17.78 6.07 -0.22
CA MET A 61 -18.09 7.34 -0.84
C MET A 61 -18.17 7.19 -2.36
N THR A 62 -19.13 7.92 -2.95
CA THR A 62 -19.18 8.17 -4.39
C THR A 62 -19.59 9.64 -4.57
N THR A 63 -18.79 10.41 -5.29
CA THR A 63 -19.06 11.81 -5.60
C THR A 63 -18.44 12.19 -6.94
N GLN A 64 -18.73 13.37 -7.42
CA GLN A 64 -18.13 13.89 -8.66
C GLN A 64 -17.78 15.36 -8.53
N ARG A 65 -16.82 15.81 -9.34
CA ARG A 65 -16.40 17.22 -9.45
C ARG A 65 -16.24 17.61 -10.91
N SER A 66 -16.49 18.87 -11.20
CA SER A 66 -16.14 19.47 -12.48
C SER A 66 -14.66 19.80 -12.54
N VAL A 67 -14.02 19.45 -13.65
CA VAL A 67 -12.61 19.77 -13.92
C VAL A 67 -12.54 20.65 -15.17
N PRO A 68 -12.09 21.91 -15.06
CA PRO A 68 -11.91 22.77 -16.23
C PRO A 68 -10.90 22.12 -17.19
N TYR A 69 -11.24 22.08 -18.45
CA TYR A 69 -10.40 21.57 -19.51
C TYR A 69 -9.94 22.68 -20.43
N THR A 70 -8.65 22.72 -20.68
CA THR A 70 -8.00 23.52 -21.70
C THR A 70 -6.86 22.72 -22.29
N PRO A 71 -6.73 22.59 -23.62
CA PRO A 71 -5.58 21.95 -24.24
C PRO A 71 -4.26 22.51 -23.70
N TRP A 72 -3.27 21.63 -23.51
CA TRP A 72 -1.92 21.97 -23.03
C TRP A 72 -1.85 22.59 -21.63
N MET A 73 -2.89 22.37 -20.80
CA MET A 73 -2.93 22.84 -19.42
C MET A 73 -2.34 21.81 -18.46
N GLN A 74 -1.55 22.30 -17.52
CA GLN A 74 -1.20 21.58 -16.29
C GLN A 74 -1.60 22.44 -15.09
N LYS A 75 -2.39 21.90 -14.19
CA LYS A 75 -2.91 22.66 -13.06
C LYS A 75 -3.10 21.78 -11.82
N GLN A 76 -2.75 22.34 -10.68
CA GLN A 76 -3.23 21.83 -9.40
C GLN A 76 -4.69 22.24 -9.20
N LEU A 77 -5.53 21.29 -8.90
CA LEU A 77 -6.94 21.47 -8.54
C LEU A 77 -7.09 21.64 -7.03
N ASP A 78 -8.29 22.02 -6.59
CA ASP A 78 -8.62 22.00 -5.17
C ASP A 78 -8.47 20.58 -4.63
N SER A 79 -7.82 20.46 -3.48
CA SER A 79 -7.62 19.18 -2.82
C SER A 79 -8.95 18.51 -2.46
N LEU A 80 -8.91 17.18 -2.37
CA LEU A 80 -10.01 16.39 -1.88
C LEU A 80 -9.84 16.15 -0.38
N ASP A 81 -10.79 16.65 0.42
CA ASP A 81 -10.91 16.27 1.83
C ASP A 81 -11.62 14.92 1.90
N LEU A 82 -10.93 13.91 2.38
CA LEU A 82 -11.37 12.52 2.37
C LEU A 82 -11.48 11.99 3.80
N GLN A 83 -12.69 11.59 4.18
CA GLN A 83 -12.93 10.86 5.42
C GLN A 83 -12.74 9.36 5.16
N LEU A 84 -11.79 8.76 5.87
CA LEU A 84 -11.50 7.34 5.73
C LEU A 84 -12.44 6.46 6.58
N PRO A 85 -12.57 5.16 6.25
CA PRO A 85 -13.42 4.26 7.00
C PRO A 85 -13.05 4.17 8.48
N ASN A 86 -14.05 4.02 9.35
CA ASN A 86 -13.86 3.82 10.80
C ASN A 86 -13.45 2.40 11.17
N GLU A 87 -13.22 1.53 10.21
CA GLU A 87 -12.92 0.11 10.40
C GLU A 87 -11.61 -0.26 9.72
N LYS A 88 -10.94 -1.29 10.24
CA LYS A 88 -9.73 -1.85 9.61
C LYS A 88 -10.05 -2.40 8.24
N GLY A 89 -9.10 -2.27 7.33
CA GLY A 89 -9.23 -2.80 5.98
C GLY A 89 -8.34 -2.12 4.97
N ILE A 90 -8.68 -2.30 3.71
CA ILE A 90 -8.01 -1.63 2.59
C ILE A 90 -9.04 -0.80 1.85
N ALA A 91 -8.77 0.49 1.71
CA ALA A 91 -9.59 1.40 0.93
C ALA A 91 -8.83 1.88 -0.33
N HIS A 92 -9.55 2.01 -1.43
CA HIS A 92 -9.03 2.51 -2.70
C HIS A 92 -9.80 3.76 -3.09
N LEU A 93 -9.09 4.87 -3.27
CA LEU A 93 -9.59 6.07 -3.89
C LEU A 93 -9.43 5.93 -5.40
N SER A 94 -10.53 5.75 -6.10
CA SER A 94 -10.59 5.69 -7.57
C SER A 94 -10.96 7.06 -8.11
N LEU A 95 -10.20 7.54 -9.06
CA LEU A 95 -10.40 8.80 -9.78
C LEU A 95 -10.58 8.48 -11.27
N THR A 96 -11.77 8.69 -11.80
CA THR A 96 -12.08 8.47 -13.23
C THR A 96 -12.46 9.78 -13.86
N LEU A 97 -11.69 10.25 -14.82
CA LEU A 97 -11.94 11.47 -15.57
C LEU A 97 -12.74 11.12 -16.83
N GLN A 98 -13.88 11.79 -17.04
CA GLN A 98 -14.82 11.52 -18.11
C GLN A 98 -15.08 12.76 -18.95
N ASP A 99 -15.38 12.55 -20.23
CA ASP A 99 -15.90 13.59 -21.12
C ASP A 99 -17.40 13.89 -20.86
N ALA A 100 -17.97 14.81 -21.63
CA ALA A 100 -19.38 15.20 -21.53
C ALA A 100 -20.35 14.07 -21.90
N LEU A 101 -19.90 13.03 -22.61
CA LEU A 101 -20.69 11.86 -23.01
C LEU A 101 -20.57 10.71 -22.00
N GLY A 102 -19.73 10.88 -20.96
CA GLY A 102 -19.47 9.85 -19.95
C GLY A 102 -18.41 8.83 -20.36
N ASN A 103 -17.66 9.08 -21.43
CA ASN A 103 -16.56 8.18 -21.80
C ASN A 103 -15.35 8.41 -20.88
N ASP A 104 -14.74 7.33 -20.42
CA ASP A 104 -13.55 7.37 -19.58
C ASP A 104 -12.33 7.82 -20.38
N LEU A 105 -11.72 8.92 -19.96
CA LEU A 105 -10.50 9.48 -20.53
C LEU A 105 -9.24 9.04 -19.79
N HIS A 106 -9.35 8.92 -18.47
CA HIS A 106 -8.24 8.50 -17.62
C HIS A 106 -8.76 7.93 -16.30
N HIS A 107 -8.03 6.95 -15.78
CA HIS A 107 -8.30 6.35 -14.47
C HIS A 107 -7.02 6.32 -13.63
N ASN A 108 -7.14 6.70 -12.36
CA ASN A 108 -6.07 6.61 -11.37
C ASN A 108 -6.61 6.05 -10.05
N VAL A 109 -5.73 5.44 -9.28
CA VAL A 109 -6.06 4.82 -7.98
C VAL A 109 -4.97 5.13 -6.96
N MET A 110 -5.40 5.51 -5.75
CA MET A 110 -4.55 5.58 -4.57
C MET A 110 -5.11 4.62 -3.52
N SER A 111 -4.24 3.91 -2.80
CA SER A 111 -4.64 2.91 -1.80
C SER A 111 -4.38 3.40 -0.38
N PHE A 112 -5.26 3.04 0.54
CA PHE A 112 -5.09 3.27 1.98
C PHE A 112 -5.15 1.95 2.71
N VAL A 113 -4.19 1.72 3.59
CA VAL A 113 -4.26 0.66 4.58
C VAL A 113 -4.78 1.29 5.86
N VAL A 114 -6.00 0.90 6.24
CA VAL A 114 -6.67 1.42 7.43
C VAL A 114 -6.43 0.46 8.58
N GLU A 115 -5.60 0.86 9.54
CA GLU A 115 -5.24 0.00 10.66
C GLU A 115 -5.12 0.77 11.98
N THR A 116 -5.42 0.08 13.08
CA THR A 116 -5.17 0.60 14.42
C THR A 116 -3.77 0.18 14.86
N PRO A 117 -3.08 0.98 15.69
CA PRO A 117 -1.86 0.53 16.33
C PRO A 117 -2.06 -0.82 17.01
N ALA A 118 -1.08 -1.70 16.88
CA ALA A 118 -1.11 -2.99 17.56
C ALA A 118 -1.21 -2.80 19.07
N PRO A 119 -2.01 -3.61 19.78
CA PRO A 119 -2.07 -3.56 21.24
C PRO A 119 -0.70 -3.91 21.83
N LYS A 120 -0.30 -3.21 22.89
CA LYS A 120 0.99 -3.50 23.59
C LYS A 120 0.92 -4.76 24.45
N VAL A 121 -0.26 -5.17 24.84
CA VAL A 121 -0.50 -6.37 25.66
C VAL A 121 -1.69 -7.12 25.06
N MET A 122 -1.59 -8.43 24.97
CA MET A 122 -2.65 -9.30 24.52
C MET A 122 -2.89 -10.43 25.55
N THR A 123 -4.11 -10.90 25.65
CA THR A 123 -4.43 -12.08 26.44
C THR A 123 -4.34 -13.31 25.54
N LEU A 124 -3.57 -14.29 25.96
CA LEU A 124 -3.44 -15.56 25.27
C LEU A 124 -4.65 -16.48 25.56
N PRO A 125 -4.90 -17.53 24.75
CA PRO A 125 -6.00 -18.46 24.95
C PRO A 125 -5.98 -19.16 26.32
N ASN A 126 -4.82 -19.30 26.93
CA ASN A 126 -4.63 -19.87 28.28
C ASN A 126 -4.86 -18.87 29.41
N GLY A 127 -5.37 -17.67 29.13
CA GLY A 127 -5.60 -16.60 30.08
C GLY A 127 -4.37 -15.82 30.54
N LYS A 128 -3.17 -16.18 30.11
CA LYS A 128 -1.94 -15.44 30.43
C LYS A 128 -1.82 -14.18 29.56
N SER A 129 -1.13 -13.17 30.07
CA SER A 129 -0.79 -11.96 29.34
C SER A 129 0.52 -12.13 28.58
N ALA A 130 0.57 -11.60 27.35
CA ALA A 130 1.80 -11.49 26.59
C ALA A 130 2.05 -10.02 26.23
N GLN A 131 3.29 -9.56 26.43
CA GLN A 131 3.71 -8.28 25.90
C GLN A 131 3.98 -8.41 24.42
N LEU A 132 3.35 -7.54 23.61
CA LEU A 132 3.51 -7.53 22.16
C LEU A 132 4.48 -6.40 21.77
N LEU A 133 5.57 -6.78 21.14
CA LEU A 133 6.52 -5.85 20.51
C LEU A 133 6.33 -5.96 19.01
N THR A 134 5.93 -4.86 18.37
CA THR A 134 5.71 -4.84 16.94
C THR A 134 6.69 -3.88 16.29
N VAL A 135 7.34 -4.32 15.22
CA VAL A 135 8.18 -3.50 14.34
C VAL A 135 7.61 -3.63 12.94
N ALA A 136 7.31 -2.49 12.31
CA ALA A 136 6.79 -2.51 10.95
C ALA A 136 7.86 -3.00 9.96
N PRO A 137 7.50 -3.64 8.86
CA PRO A 137 8.47 -4.15 7.88
C PRO A 137 9.45 -3.08 7.36
N LYS A 138 9.01 -1.83 7.22
CA LYS A 138 9.87 -0.71 6.80
C LYS A 138 10.87 -0.23 7.86
N ASP A 139 10.63 -0.54 9.13
CA ASP A 139 11.40 -0.03 10.27
C ASP A 139 12.54 -0.99 10.64
N PHE A 140 13.13 -1.64 9.65
CA PHE A 140 14.32 -2.45 9.86
C PHE A 140 15.52 -1.60 10.34
N SER A 141 16.33 -2.14 11.24
CA SER A 141 17.52 -1.48 11.77
C SER A 141 18.70 -1.50 10.80
N ALA A 142 18.80 -2.55 9.98
CA ALA A 142 19.78 -2.66 8.91
C ALA A 142 19.24 -3.54 7.78
N ALA A 143 19.73 -3.31 6.58
CA ALA A 143 19.45 -4.16 5.43
C ALA A 143 20.60 -4.13 4.43
N GLN A 144 20.86 -5.25 3.80
CA GLN A 144 21.83 -5.38 2.73
C GLN A 144 21.36 -6.44 1.75
N TRP A 145 21.31 -6.08 0.45
CA TRP A 145 20.90 -6.97 -0.62
C TRP A 145 21.80 -6.81 -1.83
N THR A 146 22.20 -7.93 -2.44
CA THR A 146 23.18 -7.92 -3.55
C THR A 146 22.63 -7.39 -4.86
N LYS A 147 21.31 -7.48 -5.10
CA LYS A 147 20.70 -7.04 -6.35
C LYS A 147 19.83 -5.79 -6.18
N LYS A 148 18.78 -5.86 -5.34
CA LYS A 148 17.79 -4.79 -5.20
C LYS A 148 17.04 -4.90 -3.89
N GLN A 149 16.68 -3.73 -3.35
CA GLN A 149 15.77 -3.59 -2.22
C GLN A 149 14.67 -2.60 -2.59
N TRP A 150 13.42 -2.88 -2.20
CA TRP A 150 12.29 -1.96 -2.41
C TRP A 150 11.16 -2.25 -1.43
N ASN A 151 10.25 -1.29 -1.25
CA ASN A 151 9.05 -1.43 -0.45
C ASN A 151 7.76 -1.40 -1.30
N ILE A 152 6.68 -1.86 -0.73
CA ILE A 152 5.33 -1.85 -1.32
C ILE A 152 4.35 -1.41 -0.23
N LEU A 153 3.28 -0.75 -0.63
CA LEU A 153 2.20 -0.31 0.26
C LEU A 153 2.72 0.49 1.47
N ASP A 154 3.47 1.55 1.16
CA ASP A 154 4.05 2.44 2.18
C ASP A 154 4.92 1.71 3.23
N GLY A 155 5.60 0.65 2.79
CA GLY A 155 6.49 -0.13 3.64
C GLY A 155 5.81 -1.20 4.50
N LEU A 156 4.54 -1.50 4.29
CA LEU A 156 3.88 -2.67 4.87
C LEU A 156 4.50 -3.98 4.40
N LYS A 157 5.19 -3.93 3.29
CA LYS A 157 6.00 -5.02 2.78
C LYS A 157 7.33 -4.49 2.27
N VAL A 158 8.41 -5.11 2.69
CA VAL A 158 9.77 -4.86 2.17
C VAL A 158 10.25 -6.09 1.42
N ASN A 159 10.99 -5.87 0.35
CA ASN A 159 11.48 -6.93 -0.49
C ASN A 159 12.98 -6.76 -0.71
N GLY A 160 13.68 -7.87 -0.76
CA GLY A 160 15.06 -7.96 -1.16
C GLY A 160 15.24 -8.98 -2.28
N ALA A 161 16.20 -8.77 -3.16
CA ALA A 161 16.55 -9.68 -4.23
C ALA A 161 18.05 -10.01 -4.21
N GLY A 162 18.36 -11.24 -4.54
CA GLY A 162 19.70 -11.79 -4.40
C GLY A 162 19.96 -12.32 -3.01
N SER A 163 21.20 -12.38 -2.59
CA SER A 163 21.60 -12.70 -1.21
C SER A 163 21.55 -11.44 -0.37
N GLY A 164 21.04 -11.54 0.84
CA GLY A 164 20.96 -10.39 1.73
C GLY A 164 20.10 -10.65 2.96
N PHE A 165 19.86 -9.59 3.73
CA PHE A 165 19.09 -9.66 4.96
C PHE A 165 18.36 -8.35 5.25
N PHE A 166 17.32 -8.44 6.06
CA PHE A 166 16.75 -7.37 6.86
C PHE A 166 16.97 -7.70 8.32
N GLU A 167 17.46 -6.75 9.09
CA GLU A 167 17.65 -6.86 10.54
C GLU A 167 16.60 -6.03 11.26
N TYR A 168 15.97 -6.61 12.27
CA TYR A 168 14.97 -5.93 13.09
C TYR A 168 15.39 -5.96 14.56
N THR A 169 15.49 -4.79 15.17
CA THR A 169 15.81 -4.65 16.58
C THR A 169 14.54 -4.36 17.38
N PHE A 170 14.19 -5.25 18.28
CA PHE A 170 13.07 -5.08 19.20
C PHE A 170 13.58 -4.52 20.53
N LYS A 171 13.17 -3.29 20.85
CA LYS A 171 13.57 -2.64 22.12
C LYS A 171 12.51 -2.88 23.17
N MET A 172 12.92 -3.42 24.30
CA MET A 172 12.09 -3.55 25.50
C MET A 172 12.36 -2.39 26.44
N ALA A 173 11.33 -1.81 27.03
CA ALA A 173 11.47 -0.73 28.01
C ALA A 173 12.14 -1.22 29.29
N GLU A 174 11.82 -2.46 29.70
CA GLU A 174 12.34 -3.10 30.90
C GLU A 174 12.73 -4.55 30.61
N LYS A 175 13.68 -5.06 31.37
CA LYS A 175 14.07 -6.47 31.30
C LYS A 175 12.89 -7.33 31.77
N PRO A 176 12.42 -8.28 30.98
CA PRO A 176 11.36 -9.16 31.41
C PRO A 176 11.81 -10.02 32.58
N THR A 177 10.95 -10.12 33.59
CA THR A 177 11.12 -10.99 34.75
C THR A 177 10.10 -12.09 34.67
N GLY A 178 10.50 -13.34 34.94
CA GLY A 178 9.63 -14.49 34.90
C GLY A 178 9.08 -14.83 33.52
N THR A 179 9.83 -14.52 32.47
CA THR A 179 9.47 -14.84 31.08
C THR A 179 9.52 -16.35 30.87
N GLU A 180 8.39 -16.93 30.49
CA GLU A 180 8.32 -18.37 30.19
C GLU A 180 8.75 -18.69 28.78
N ALA A 181 8.42 -17.81 27.82
CA ALA A 181 8.77 -17.96 26.40
C ALA A 181 8.77 -16.61 25.68
N ALA A 182 9.53 -16.51 24.63
CA ALA A 182 9.43 -15.46 23.63
C ALA A 182 9.06 -16.12 22.29
N THR A 183 8.05 -15.58 21.60
CA THR A 183 7.62 -16.07 20.29
C THR A 183 7.85 -14.98 19.26
N PHE A 184 8.57 -15.30 18.21
CA PHE A 184 8.72 -14.44 17.05
C PHE A 184 7.66 -14.81 16.01
N ILE A 185 6.91 -13.81 15.54
CA ILE A 185 5.89 -13.97 14.50
C ILE A 185 6.26 -13.07 13.34
N ALA A 186 6.41 -13.64 12.15
CA ALA A 186 6.69 -12.92 10.93
C ALA A 186 5.91 -13.53 9.76
N GLU A 187 5.37 -12.68 8.89
CA GLU A 187 4.85 -13.08 7.59
C GLU A 187 5.99 -12.98 6.57
N LEU A 188 6.40 -14.11 6.02
CA LEU A 188 7.49 -14.22 5.06
C LEU A 188 6.98 -14.83 3.76
N GLY A 189 7.48 -14.31 2.64
CA GLY A 189 7.16 -14.85 1.33
C GLY A 189 8.39 -14.89 0.43
N ALA A 190 8.56 -15.96 -0.32
CA ALA A 190 9.54 -16.06 -1.39
C ALA A 190 8.84 -16.05 -2.74
N LYS A 191 9.28 -15.17 -3.64
CA LYS A 191 8.80 -15.17 -5.03
C LYS A 191 9.55 -16.24 -5.80
N GLN A 192 8.82 -17.19 -6.36
CA GLN A 192 9.38 -18.13 -7.31
C GLN A 192 9.88 -17.39 -8.56
N LEU A 193 11.08 -17.71 -9.01
CA LEU A 193 11.59 -17.24 -10.29
C LEU A 193 10.67 -17.70 -11.42
N LEU A 194 10.46 -16.86 -12.43
CA LEU A 194 9.82 -17.30 -13.65
C LEU A 194 10.71 -18.35 -14.34
N VAL A 195 10.09 -19.31 -15.02
CA VAL A 195 10.82 -20.41 -15.69
C VAL A 195 11.92 -19.88 -16.62
N LYS A 196 11.70 -18.74 -17.27
CA LYS A 196 12.71 -18.07 -18.11
C LYS A 196 13.90 -17.50 -17.33
N ASP A 197 13.75 -17.28 -16.03
CA ASP A 197 14.79 -16.74 -15.16
C ASP A 197 15.55 -17.85 -14.42
N ILE A 198 15.12 -19.10 -14.63
CA ILE A 198 15.79 -20.29 -14.12
C ILE A 198 16.79 -20.75 -15.19
N ASP A 199 18.05 -20.50 -14.95
CA ASP A 199 19.10 -21.12 -15.75
C ASP A 199 19.00 -22.63 -15.59
N LYS A 200 19.00 -23.35 -16.69
CA LYS A 200 18.93 -24.83 -16.71
C LYS A 200 20.08 -25.49 -15.91
N SER A 201 21.16 -24.79 -15.69
CA SER A 201 22.28 -25.20 -14.86
C SER A 201 22.09 -24.92 -13.36
N THR A 202 21.13 -24.12 -13.01
CA THR A 202 20.92 -23.71 -11.62
C THR A 202 19.96 -24.66 -10.95
N ASN A 203 20.46 -25.49 -10.06
CA ASN A 203 19.64 -26.19 -9.08
C ASN A 203 18.97 -25.14 -8.19
N VAL A 204 17.77 -24.75 -8.56
CA VAL A 204 16.95 -23.88 -7.70
C VAL A 204 16.56 -24.73 -6.50
N ASN A 205 17.20 -24.48 -5.35
CA ASN A 205 16.80 -25.11 -4.12
C ASN A 205 15.43 -24.55 -3.72
N VAL A 206 14.40 -25.34 -3.91
CA VAL A 206 13.02 -24.97 -3.61
C VAL A 206 12.85 -24.63 -2.13
N ASP A 207 13.58 -25.30 -1.26
CA ASP A 207 13.54 -25.06 0.19
C ASP A 207 14.06 -23.67 0.53
N TYR A 208 15.07 -23.20 -0.18
CA TYR A 208 15.58 -21.84 -0.08
C TYR A 208 14.58 -20.81 -0.58
N MET A 209 13.83 -21.13 -1.63
CA MET A 209 12.83 -20.25 -2.24
C MET A 209 11.54 -20.14 -1.42
N LEU A 210 11.23 -21.15 -0.63
CA LEU A 210 10.05 -21.17 0.25
C LEU A 210 10.31 -20.59 1.66
N GLY A 211 11.32 -19.76 1.78
CA GLY A 211 11.64 -19.14 3.06
C GLY A 211 12.62 -19.93 3.91
N GLY A 212 13.33 -20.85 3.25
CA GLY A 212 14.38 -21.61 3.85
C GLY A 212 13.89 -22.55 4.94
N LYS A 213 14.51 -23.66 5.11
CA LYS A 213 14.54 -24.27 6.45
C LYS A 213 15.09 -23.21 7.37
N VAL A 214 14.27 -22.70 8.26
CA VAL A 214 14.77 -22.15 9.50
C VAL A 214 15.54 -23.34 10.08
N ASP A 215 16.85 -23.26 10.00
CA ASP A 215 17.70 -24.27 10.63
C ASP A 215 17.39 -24.19 12.12
N PRO A 216 16.81 -25.23 12.74
CA PRO A 216 16.43 -25.18 14.13
C PRO A 216 17.61 -25.35 15.07
N SER A 217 18.84 -25.22 14.57
CA SER A 217 20.04 -25.28 15.38
C SER A 217 20.31 -23.98 16.15
#